data_89d4484be23c3e7c39cbb20a5cc786ee
#
_entry.id   89d4484be23c3e7c39cbb20a5cc786ee
#
_cell.length_a   1.000
_cell.length_b   1.000
_cell.length_c   1.000
_cell.angle_alpha   90.00
_cell.angle_beta   90.00
_cell.angle_gamma   90.00
#
_symmetry.space_group_name_H-M   'P 1'
#
loop_
_entity.id
_entity.type
_entity.pdbx_description
1 polymer ?
#
loop_
_entity_poly.entity_id
_entity_poly.type
_entity_poly.pdbx_seq_one_letter_code
_entity_poly.pdbx_strand_id
1 'polypeptide(L)'
;GDILIDGVSTKKLTRENIHDLFIMVLQDTWLFDGSVRDNIRFNKESVSDQEIWKACRTVGVDHFIKTLPGGLDAMLDDSDSVSQGQKQLMTIARGMIKDAPFLILDEATSSVDTRTEELVQKAMDKLTHGRTSFIIAHRLSTIKNADLILVMKDGNIIEQGNHEELIKKNGFYADLYNSQFENV
;
A
#
# COMPACT_ATOMS: atom_id res chain seq x y z
N GLY A 1 -1.49 25.18 -8.04
CA GLY A 1 -0.34 24.71 -7.29
C GLY A 1 0.69 24.01 -8.16
N ASP A 2 1.81 23.66 -7.59
CA ASP A 2 2.86 22.89 -8.24
C ASP A 2 3.38 21.83 -7.28
N ILE A 3 3.72 20.64 -7.80
CA ILE A 3 4.34 19.56 -7.05
C ILE A 3 5.78 19.45 -7.53
N LEU A 4 6.71 19.50 -6.59
CA LEU A 4 8.13 19.37 -6.86
C LEU A 4 8.65 18.04 -6.35
N ILE A 5 9.41 17.31 -7.16
CA ILE A 5 10.16 16.11 -6.77
C ILE A 5 11.65 16.46 -6.94
N ASP A 6 12.39 16.48 -5.83
CA ASP A 6 13.79 16.93 -5.79
C ASP A 6 14.02 18.30 -6.48
N GLY A 7 13.09 19.23 -6.25
CA GLY A 7 13.15 20.57 -6.84
C GLY A 7 12.71 20.67 -8.31
N VAL A 8 12.37 19.55 -8.94
CA VAL A 8 11.85 19.52 -10.32
C VAL A 8 10.34 19.48 -10.34
N SER A 9 9.72 20.44 -11.01
CA SER A 9 8.26 20.48 -11.16
C SER A 9 7.75 19.27 -11.94
N THR A 10 6.70 18.61 -11.44
CA THR A 10 6.03 17.49 -12.11
C THR A 10 5.47 17.88 -13.49
N LYS A 11 5.21 19.16 -13.73
CA LYS A 11 4.79 19.67 -15.04
C LYS A 11 5.88 19.55 -16.12
N LYS A 12 7.14 19.38 -15.73
CA LYS A 12 8.29 19.18 -16.62
C LYS A 12 8.62 17.71 -16.85
N LEU A 13 7.92 16.79 -16.16
CA LEU A 13 8.12 15.35 -16.25
C LEU A 13 7.02 14.73 -17.11
N THR A 14 7.34 13.63 -17.79
CA THR A 14 6.32 12.82 -18.44
C THR A 14 5.50 12.06 -17.40
N ARG A 15 4.27 11.65 -17.75
CA ARG A 15 3.45 10.81 -16.88
C ARG A 15 4.17 9.51 -16.52
N GLU A 16 4.88 8.91 -17.45
CA GLU A 16 5.66 7.69 -17.26
C GLU A 16 6.75 7.90 -16.20
N ASN A 17 7.56 8.98 -16.34
CA ASN A 17 8.59 9.29 -15.34
C ASN A 17 8.02 9.44 -13.93
N ILE A 18 6.84 10.06 -13.78
CA ILE A 18 6.19 10.20 -12.48
C ILE A 18 5.71 8.83 -11.99
N HIS A 19 5.04 8.05 -12.84
CA HIS A 19 4.52 6.74 -12.46
C HIS A 19 5.63 5.77 -12.03
N ASP A 20 6.81 5.85 -12.65
CA ASP A 20 7.94 4.98 -12.31
C ASP A 20 8.49 5.26 -10.91
N LEU A 21 8.30 6.48 -10.40
CA LEU A 21 8.73 6.85 -9.05
C LEU A 21 7.80 6.35 -7.94
N PHE A 22 6.54 5.98 -8.25
CA PHE A 22 5.54 5.68 -7.22
C PHE A 22 5.01 4.26 -7.34
N ILE A 23 4.86 3.61 -6.17
CA ILE A 23 4.01 2.45 -5.97
C ILE A 23 2.72 2.95 -5.33
N MET A 24 1.57 2.45 -5.80
CA MET A 24 0.28 2.77 -5.20
C MET A 24 -0.42 1.48 -4.80
N VAL A 25 -0.82 1.38 -3.53
CA VAL A 25 -1.69 0.34 -3.01
C VAL A 25 -2.93 1.03 -2.46
N LEU A 26 -4.01 0.96 -3.20
CA LEU A 26 -5.27 1.62 -2.87
C LEU A 26 -6.21 0.66 -2.15
N GLN A 27 -7.21 1.21 -1.46
CA GLN A 27 -8.27 0.45 -0.80
C GLN A 27 -9.01 -0.47 -1.79
N ASP A 28 -9.42 0.09 -2.92
CA ASP A 28 -10.03 -0.68 -4.01
C ASP A 28 -8.92 -1.30 -4.87
N THR A 29 -8.55 -2.52 -4.48
CA THR A 29 -7.53 -3.27 -5.21
C THR A 29 -8.07 -3.76 -6.54
N TRP A 30 -7.35 -3.41 -7.60
CA TRP A 30 -7.72 -3.81 -8.95
C TRP A 30 -6.73 -4.83 -9.53
N LEU A 31 -7.27 -5.91 -10.05
CA LEU A 31 -6.58 -6.87 -10.89
C LEU A 31 -7.25 -6.82 -12.27
N PHE A 32 -6.44 -6.84 -13.33
CA PHE A 32 -6.97 -6.87 -14.68
C PHE A 32 -7.19 -8.32 -15.15
N ASP A 33 -8.06 -8.49 -16.13
CA ASP A 33 -8.28 -9.78 -16.79
C ASP A 33 -6.98 -10.27 -17.41
N GLY A 34 -6.48 -11.41 -16.91
CA GLY A 34 -5.18 -11.95 -17.31
C GLY A 34 -4.64 -12.95 -16.32
N SER A 35 -3.44 -13.46 -16.57
CA SER A 35 -2.84 -14.42 -15.64
C SER A 35 -2.41 -13.77 -14.31
N VAL A 36 -2.27 -14.60 -13.26
CA VAL A 36 -1.62 -14.18 -12.00
C VAL A 36 -0.25 -13.58 -12.28
N ARG A 37 0.53 -14.22 -13.15
CA ARG A 37 1.84 -13.75 -13.62
C ARG A 37 1.77 -12.33 -14.14
N ASP A 38 0.88 -12.05 -15.08
CA ASP A 38 0.75 -10.74 -15.72
C ASP A 38 0.32 -9.69 -14.72
N ASN A 39 -0.59 -10.03 -13.82
CA ASN A 39 -1.03 -9.15 -12.75
C ASN A 39 0.10 -8.76 -11.79
N ILE A 40 1.01 -9.66 -11.45
CA ILE A 40 2.11 -9.39 -10.51
C ILE A 40 3.27 -8.66 -11.21
N ARG A 41 3.72 -9.12 -12.39
CA ARG A 41 4.80 -8.46 -13.12
C ARG A 41 4.39 -7.12 -13.70
N PHE A 42 3.10 -6.96 -13.98
CA PHE A 42 2.50 -5.76 -14.59
C PHE A 42 3.26 -5.37 -15.88
N ASN A 43 3.86 -4.19 -15.96
CA ASN A 43 4.56 -3.72 -17.15
C ASN A 43 6.05 -4.13 -17.21
N LYS A 44 6.54 -5.00 -16.31
CA LYS A 44 7.93 -5.45 -16.30
C LYS A 44 8.07 -6.83 -16.95
N GLU A 45 8.23 -6.88 -18.27
CA GLU A 45 8.36 -8.15 -19.01
C GLU A 45 9.62 -8.95 -18.66
N SER A 46 10.69 -8.28 -18.21
CA SER A 46 11.98 -8.91 -17.86
C SER A 46 12.01 -9.65 -16.54
N VAL A 47 10.92 -9.63 -15.77
CA VAL A 47 10.85 -10.26 -14.43
C VAL A 47 10.74 -11.77 -14.57
N SER A 48 11.66 -12.50 -13.94
CA SER A 48 11.67 -13.95 -13.92
C SER A 48 10.61 -14.53 -12.96
N ASP A 49 10.20 -15.78 -13.21
CA ASP A 49 9.31 -16.51 -12.31
C ASP A 49 9.87 -16.62 -10.89
N GLN A 50 11.18 -16.72 -10.75
CA GLN A 50 11.81 -16.78 -9.43
C GLN A 50 11.60 -15.50 -8.63
N GLU A 51 11.68 -14.34 -9.29
CA GLU A 51 11.41 -13.03 -8.67
C GLU A 51 9.93 -12.88 -8.31
N ILE A 52 9.02 -13.30 -9.20
CA ILE A 52 7.58 -13.32 -8.92
C ILE A 52 7.29 -14.20 -7.70
N TRP A 53 7.78 -15.44 -7.67
CA TRP A 53 7.60 -16.33 -6.52
C TRP A 53 8.25 -15.81 -5.24
N LYS A 54 9.39 -15.11 -5.34
CA LYS A 54 10.02 -14.45 -4.19
C LYS A 54 9.10 -13.36 -3.63
N ALA A 55 8.55 -12.50 -4.47
CA ALA A 55 7.59 -11.48 -4.06
C ALA A 55 6.35 -12.11 -3.41
N CYS A 56 5.75 -13.13 -4.05
CA CYS A 56 4.58 -13.84 -3.53
C CYS A 56 4.84 -14.45 -2.14
N ARG A 57 5.98 -15.10 -1.94
CA ARG A 57 6.38 -15.65 -0.63
C ARG A 57 6.59 -14.55 0.42
N THR A 58 7.17 -13.44 0.00
CA THR A 58 7.42 -12.31 0.91
C THR A 58 6.13 -11.73 1.49
N VAL A 59 5.08 -11.65 0.68
CA VAL A 59 3.77 -11.15 1.11
C VAL A 59 2.84 -12.24 1.64
N GLY A 60 3.17 -13.53 1.44
CA GLY A 60 2.37 -14.67 1.95
C GLY A 60 1.22 -15.10 1.05
N VAL A 61 1.20 -14.72 -0.23
CA VAL A 61 0.15 -15.12 -1.20
C VAL A 61 0.52 -16.37 -2.00
N ASP A 62 1.75 -16.86 -1.88
CA ASP A 62 2.28 -17.98 -2.68
C ASP A 62 1.51 -19.30 -2.46
N HIS A 63 1.04 -19.54 -1.22
CA HIS A 63 0.26 -20.75 -0.92
C HIS A 63 -1.07 -20.72 -1.70
N PHE A 64 -1.77 -19.60 -1.68
CA PHE A 64 -3.01 -19.43 -2.43
C PHE A 64 -2.78 -19.65 -3.94
N ILE A 65 -1.77 -18.99 -4.53
CA ILE A 65 -1.47 -19.12 -5.95
C ILE A 65 -1.20 -20.58 -6.36
N LYS A 66 -0.51 -21.36 -5.50
CA LYS A 66 -0.27 -22.79 -5.73
C LYS A 66 -1.55 -23.65 -5.72
N THR A 67 -2.63 -23.19 -5.09
CA THR A 67 -3.92 -23.90 -5.11
C THR A 67 -4.72 -23.64 -6.37
N LEU A 68 -4.38 -22.59 -7.12
CA LEU A 68 -5.05 -22.28 -8.38
C LEU A 68 -4.64 -23.27 -9.49
N PRO A 69 -5.58 -23.77 -10.31
CA PRO A 69 -5.27 -24.55 -11.49
C PRO A 69 -4.37 -23.73 -12.44
N GLY A 70 -3.12 -24.18 -12.67
CA GLY A 70 -2.14 -23.45 -13.48
C GLY A 70 -1.19 -22.52 -12.68
N GLY A 71 -1.42 -22.31 -11.37
CA GLY A 71 -0.53 -21.51 -10.53
C GLY A 71 -0.35 -20.08 -11.04
N LEU A 72 0.86 -19.69 -11.45
CA LEU A 72 1.11 -18.35 -12.01
C LEU A 72 0.38 -18.11 -13.36
N ASP A 73 0.07 -19.15 -14.09
CA ASP A 73 -0.63 -19.07 -15.38
C ASP A 73 -2.16 -19.15 -15.23
N ALA A 74 -2.67 -19.29 -13.99
CA ALA A 74 -4.09 -19.23 -13.70
C ALA A 74 -4.66 -17.88 -14.15
N MET A 75 -5.74 -17.95 -14.94
CA MET A 75 -6.45 -16.75 -15.39
C MET A 75 -7.30 -16.20 -14.26
N LEU A 76 -7.17 -14.90 -14.03
CA LEU A 76 -8.02 -14.13 -13.12
C LEU A 76 -9.03 -13.38 -13.97
N ASP A 77 -10.27 -13.55 -13.63
CA ASP A 77 -11.40 -12.82 -14.19
C ASP A 77 -12.15 -12.09 -13.06
N ASP A 78 -13.14 -11.30 -13.40
CA ASP A 78 -14.01 -10.61 -12.43
C ASP A 78 -14.87 -11.57 -11.59
N SER A 79 -14.74 -12.90 -11.76
CA SER A 79 -15.45 -13.85 -10.92
C SER A 79 -14.96 -13.77 -9.46
N ASP A 80 -15.86 -14.06 -8.53
CA ASP A 80 -15.64 -14.02 -7.06
C ASP A 80 -14.61 -15.04 -6.53
N SER A 81 -13.74 -15.59 -7.39
CA SER A 81 -12.80 -16.65 -7.06
C SER A 81 -11.62 -16.18 -6.18
N VAL A 82 -11.37 -14.87 -6.12
CA VAL A 82 -10.25 -14.27 -5.38
C VAL A 82 -10.77 -13.33 -4.31
N SER A 83 -10.48 -13.61 -3.04
CA SER A 83 -10.92 -12.74 -1.94
C SER A 83 -10.24 -11.36 -2.00
N GLN A 84 -10.88 -10.35 -1.41
CA GLN A 84 -10.34 -8.98 -1.33
C GLN A 84 -8.93 -8.95 -0.74
N GLY A 85 -8.68 -9.71 0.33
CA GLY A 85 -7.35 -9.80 0.92
C GLY A 85 -6.31 -10.43 0.01
N GLN A 86 -6.68 -11.45 -0.76
CA GLN A 86 -5.78 -12.06 -1.75
C GLN A 86 -5.47 -11.09 -2.90
N LYS A 87 -6.47 -10.34 -3.39
CA LYS A 87 -6.27 -9.26 -4.37
C LYS A 87 -5.29 -8.22 -3.84
N GLN A 88 -5.44 -7.83 -2.58
CA GLN A 88 -4.56 -6.86 -1.91
C GLN A 88 -3.13 -7.38 -1.78
N LEU A 89 -2.93 -8.64 -1.35
CA LEU A 89 -1.60 -9.27 -1.28
C LEU A 89 -0.92 -9.34 -2.66
N MET A 90 -1.65 -9.67 -3.73
CA MET A 90 -1.11 -9.66 -5.09
C MET A 90 -0.72 -8.26 -5.55
N THR A 91 -1.51 -7.22 -5.18
CA THR A 91 -1.16 -5.83 -5.48
C THR A 91 0.09 -5.38 -4.71
N ILE A 92 0.26 -5.83 -3.47
CA ILE A 92 1.49 -5.58 -2.70
C ILE A 92 2.69 -6.30 -3.34
N ALA A 93 2.53 -7.56 -3.80
CA ALA A 93 3.57 -8.29 -4.53
C ALA A 93 3.98 -7.57 -5.82
N ARG A 94 3.01 -7.00 -6.56
CA ARG A 94 3.26 -6.10 -7.71
C ARG A 94 4.11 -4.90 -7.31
N GLY A 95 3.81 -4.27 -6.17
CA GLY A 95 4.59 -3.16 -5.63
C GLY A 95 6.04 -3.56 -5.32
N MET A 96 6.28 -4.75 -4.77
CA MET A 96 7.63 -5.26 -4.52
C MET A 96 8.43 -5.49 -5.81
N ILE A 97 7.77 -5.96 -6.87
CA ILE A 97 8.39 -6.15 -8.19
C ILE A 97 8.72 -4.78 -8.81
N LYS A 98 7.85 -3.80 -8.65
CA LYS A 98 8.07 -2.45 -9.20
C LYS A 98 9.28 -1.76 -8.59
N ASP A 99 9.49 -1.91 -7.30
CA ASP A 99 10.66 -1.40 -6.55
C ASP A 99 10.93 0.10 -6.73
N ALA A 100 9.89 0.92 -6.61
CA ALA A 100 9.99 2.38 -6.71
C ALA A 100 10.29 3.03 -5.35
N PRO A 101 10.92 4.23 -5.33
CA PRO A 101 11.35 4.90 -4.08
C PRO A 101 10.18 5.46 -3.25
N PHE A 102 9.07 5.81 -3.87
CA PHE A 102 7.91 6.38 -3.18
C PHE A 102 6.75 5.39 -3.15
N LEU A 103 6.06 5.38 -2.03
CA LEU A 103 4.90 4.52 -1.80
C LEU A 103 3.71 5.35 -1.34
N ILE A 104 2.55 5.12 -1.95
CA ILE A 104 1.26 5.65 -1.51
C ILE A 104 0.41 4.47 -1.08
N LEU A 105 0.01 4.46 0.19
CA LEU A 105 -0.87 3.47 0.78
C LEU A 105 -2.18 4.11 1.22
N ASP A 106 -3.30 3.53 0.80
CA ASP A 106 -4.61 3.80 1.36
C ASP A 106 -5.03 2.59 2.21
N GLU A 107 -4.96 2.76 3.53
CA GLU A 107 -5.03 1.68 4.52
C GLU A 107 -6.49 1.37 4.91
N ALA A 108 -7.32 0.93 3.99
CA ALA A 108 -8.65 0.43 4.33
C ALA A 108 -8.73 -1.10 4.19
N THR A 109 -8.93 -1.78 5.31
CA THR A 109 -9.02 -3.25 5.40
C THR A 109 -10.37 -3.71 5.95
N SER A 110 -11.41 -2.91 5.84
CA SER A 110 -12.71 -3.12 6.50
C SER A 110 -13.50 -4.36 6.06
N SER A 111 -13.02 -5.11 5.07
CA SER A 111 -13.75 -6.23 4.45
C SER A 111 -12.99 -7.56 4.45
N VAL A 112 -11.95 -7.71 5.27
CA VAL A 112 -11.05 -8.87 5.26
C VAL A 112 -11.09 -9.58 6.61
N ASP A 113 -11.04 -10.91 6.62
CA ASP A 113 -10.94 -11.69 7.87
C ASP A 113 -9.64 -11.37 8.63
N THR A 114 -9.66 -11.52 9.95
CA THR A 114 -8.56 -11.13 10.86
C THR A 114 -7.22 -11.75 10.47
N ARG A 115 -7.20 -13.01 10.03
CA ARG A 115 -5.96 -13.70 9.67
C ARG A 115 -5.33 -13.13 8.40
N THR A 116 -6.17 -12.89 7.41
CA THR A 116 -5.73 -12.28 6.14
C THR A 116 -5.33 -10.83 6.37
N GLU A 117 -6.03 -10.12 7.25
CA GLU A 117 -5.68 -8.76 7.65
C GLU A 117 -4.27 -8.66 8.25
N GLU A 118 -3.90 -9.60 9.14
CA GLU A 118 -2.53 -9.68 9.69
C GLU A 118 -1.47 -9.92 8.60
N LEU A 119 -1.77 -10.76 7.61
CA LEU A 119 -0.88 -11.02 6.48
C LEU A 119 -0.70 -9.76 5.63
N VAL A 120 -1.78 -9.08 5.32
CA VAL A 120 -1.76 -7.82 4.56
C VAL A 120 -0.92 -6.77 5.30
N GLN A 121 -1.13 -6.61 6.63
CA GLN A 121 -0.35 -5.67 7.44
C GLN A 121 1.15 -5.98 7.40
N LYS A 122 1.53 -7.23 7.64
CA LYS A 122 2.94 -7.68 7.56
C LYS A 122 3.55 -7.46 6.17
N ALA A 123 2.74 -7.64 5.12
CA ALA A 123 3.19 -7.38 3.75
C ALA A 123 3.39 -5.88 3.49
N MET A 124 2.47 -5.03 3.99
CA MET A 124 2.61 -3.57 3.92
C MET A 124 3.84 -3.08 4.68
N ASP A 125 4.08 -3.55 5.90
CA ASP A 125 5.26 -3.19 6.70
C ASP A 125 6.57 -3.52 5.95
N LYS A 126 6.62 -4.66 5.24
CA LYS A 126 7.77 -5.00 4.40
C LYS A 126 7.89 -4.10 3.18
N LEU A 127 6.76 -3.69 2.59
CA LEU A 127 6.76 -2.82 1.43
C LEU A 127 7.20 -1.40 1.77
N THR A 128 6.88 -0.88 2.96
CA THR A 128 7.29 0.45 3.43
C THR A 128 8.78 0.54 3.74
N HIS A 129 9.40 -0.58 4.12
CA HIS A 129 10.79 -0.59 4.55
C HIS A 129 11.74 -0.05 3.48
N GLY A 130 12.54 0.97 3.84
CA GLY A 130 13.52 1.60 2.94
C GLY A 130 12.92 2.53 1.89
N ARG A 131 11.65 2.93 2.02
CA ARG A 131 10.96 3.83 1.09
C ARG A 131 10.35 5.02 1.80
N THR A 132 10.22 6.12 1.08
CA THR A 132 9.38 7.23 1.55
C THR A 132 7.91 6.89 1.29
N SER A 133 7.15 6.74 2.38
CA SER A 133 5.77 6.26 2.31
C SER A 133 4.79 7.34 2.74
N PHE A 134 3.77 7.59 1.92
CA PHE A 134 2.61 8.41 2.24
C PHE A 134 1.46 7.46 2.56
N ILE A 135 0.98 7.49 3.81
CA ILE A 135 -0.02 6.54 4.28
C ILE A 135 -1.26 7.30 4.74
N ILE A 136 -2.41 6.98 4.15
CA ILE A 136 -3.71 7.38 4.68
C ILE A 136 -4.05 6.35 5.75
N ALA A 137 -3.78 6.71 7.01
CA ALA A 137 -3.81 5.76 8.10
C ALA A 137 -5.20 5.70 8.75
N HIS A 138 -5.70 4.48 8.91
CA HIS A 138 -6.91 4.16 9.66
C HIS A 138 -6.62 3.34 10.92
N ARG A 139 -5.36 2.97 11.15
CA ARG A 139 -4.92 2.17 12.30
C ARG A 139 -4.06 2.99 13.24
N LEU A 140 -4.30 2.78 14.53
CA LEU A 140 -3.56 3.42 15.61
C LEU A 140 -2.05 3.15 15.54
N SER A 141 -1.65 1.90 15.24
CA SER A 141 -0.24 1.52 15.14
C SER A 141 0.48 2.27 14.02
N THR A 142 -0.16 2.41 12.87
CA THR A 142 0.39 3.15 11.72
C THR A 142 0.59 4.62 12.07
N ILE A 143 -0.41 5.23 12.72
CA ILE A 143 -0.32 6.65 13.14
C ILE A 143 0.80 6.85 14.15
N LYS A 144 0.89 6.00 15.18
CA LYS A 144 1.91 6.12 16.25
C LYS A 144 3.34 5.96 15.74
N ASN A 145 3.55 5.11 14.75
CA ASN A 145 4.86 4.77 14.23
C ASN A 145 5.29 5.64 13.05
N ALA A 146 4.49 6.60 12.63
CA ALA A 146 4.84 7.50 11.55
C ALA A 146 5.92 8.50 11.99
N ASP A 147 6.92 8.71 11.12
CA ASP A 147 7.97 9.72 11.35
C ASP A 147 7.40 11.14 11.35
N LEU A 148 6.39 11.38 10.50
CA LEU A 148 5.68 12.65 10.40
C LEU A 148 4.19 12.41 10.18
N ILE A 149 3.36 13.02 11.00
CA ILE A 149 1.90 13.03 10.88
C ILE A 149 1.49 14.41 10.36
N LEU A 150 0.69 14.41 9.29
CA LEU A 150 0.05 15.60 8.75
C LEU A 150 -1.44 15.57 9.08
N VAL A 151 -1.88 16.47 9.93
CA VAL A 151 -3.29 16.57 10.33
C VAL A 151 -4.00 17.54 9.40
N MET A 152 -4.99 17.04 8.71
CA MET A 152 -5.72 17.81 7.69
C MET A 152 -7.13 18.15 8.16
N LYS A 153 -7.54 19.39 7.91
CA LYS A 153 -8.92 19.85 8.09
C LYS A 153 -9.28 20.82 6.97
N ASP A 154 -10.44 20.63 6.38
CA ASP A 154 -10.96 21.48 5.30
C ASP A 154 -9.94 21.73 4.16
N GLY A 155 -9.17 20.68 3.80
CA GLY A 155 -8.15 20.73 2.73
C GLY A 155 -6.84 21.41 3.13
N ASN A 156 -6.67 21.82 4.39
CA ASN A 156 -5.45 22.46 4.90
C ASN A 156 -4.77 21.59 5.94
N ILE A 157 -3.43 21.63 5.96
CA ILE A 157 -2.63 21.04 7.03
C ILE A 157 -2.70 22.02 8.22
N ILE A 158 -3.34 21.60 9.31
CA ILE A 158 -3.53 22.41 10.51
C ILE A 158 -2.52 22.11 11.62
N GLU A 159 -2.00 20.88 11.65
CA GLU A 159 -0.97 20.43 12.57
C GLU A 159 -0.01 19.49 11.87
N GLN A 160 1.24 19.46 12.31
CA GLN A 160 2.24 18.50 11.87
C GLN A 160 3.24 18.19 12.98
N GLY A 161 3.76 16.97 13.01
CA GLY A 161 4.72 16.48 13.99
C GLY A 161 4.64 14.97 14.14
N ASN A 162 5.41 14.38 15.03
CA ASN A 162 5.25 12.99 15.42
C ASN A 162 4.12 12.82 16.45
N HIS A 163 3.77 11.58 16.76
CA HIS A 163 2.68 11.25 17.70
C HIS A 163 2.86 11.94 19.06
N GLU A 164 4.05 11.83 19.66
CA GLU A 164 4.30 12.40 21.00
C GLU A 164 4.21 13.93 21.03
N GLU A 165 4.73 14.58 19.99
CA GLU A 165 4.66 16.03 19.86
C GLU A 165 3.22 16.53 19.73
N LEU A 166 2.43 15.84 18.90
CA LEU A 166 1.04 16.21 18.64
C LEU A 166 0.13 15.97 19.86
N ILE A 167 0.34 14.87 20.58
CA ILE A 167 -0.38 14.63 21.86
C ILE A 167 -0.04 15.71 22.89
N LYS A 168 1.25 16.08 23.04
CA LYS A 168 1.66 17.15 23.98
C LYS A 168 1.09 18.53 23.63
N LYS A 169 0.86 18.80 22.34
CA LYS A 169 0.22 20.05 21.89
C LYS A 169 -1.23 20.17 22.37
N ASN A 170 -1.88 19.06 22.69
CA ASN A 170 -3.28 18.98 23.11
C ASN A 170 -4.23 19.73 22.16
N GLY A 171 -3.98 19.59 20.84
CA GLY A 171 -4.72 20.21 19.76
C GLY A 171 -5.70 19.25 19.09
N PHE A 172 -6.07 19.56 17.86
CA PHE A 172 -7.04 18.78 17.09
C PHE A 172 -6.66 17.29 16.95
N TYR A 173 -5.36 17.00 16.78
CA TYR A 173 -4.87 15.63 16.74
C TYR A 173 -5.14 14.88 18.04
N ALA A 174 -4.83 15.50 19.17
CA ALA A 174 -5.02 14.88 20.49
C ALA A 174 -6.51 14.60 20.76
N ASP A 175 -7.39 15.56 20.44
CA ASP A 175 -8.84 15.38 20.55
C ASP A 175 -9.35 14.24 19.69
N LEU A 176 -8.92 14.17 18.43
CA LEU A 176 -9.29 13.11 17.50
C LEU A 176 -8.78 11.74 17.99
N TYR A 177 -7.54 11.69 18.41
CA TYR A 177 -6.90 10.48 18.93
C TYR A 177 -7.66 9.93 20.16
N ASN A 178 -7.90 10.76 21.16
CA ASN A 178 -8.60 10.38 22.40
C ASN A 178 -10.04 9.93 22.11
N SER A 179 -10.73 10.62 21.19
CA SER A 179 -12.10 10.26 20.84
C SER A 179 -12.23 8.92 20.12
N GLN A 180 -11.23 8.53 19.35
CA GLN A 180 -11.27 7.30 18.54
C GLN A 180 -10.61 6.10 19.19
N PHE A 181 -9.60 6.30 20.05
CA PHE A 181 -8.70 5.23 20.48
C PHE A 181 -8.55 5.06 22.01
N GLU A 182 -9.01 5.99 22.84
CA GLU A 182 -8.99 5.85 24.32
C GLU A 182 -10.29 5.25 24.91
N ASN A 183 -11.32 5.10 24.11
CA ASN A 183 -12.61 4.51 24.55
C ASN A 183 -12.76 3.01 24.23
N VAL A 184 -11.64 2.28 24.12
CA VAL A 184 -11.63 0.82 23.92
C VAL A 184 -10.98 0.13 25.11
#